data_9a967fe23fd502452da1e2f7fcf694f7
#
_entry.id   9a967fe23fd502452da1e2f7fcf694f7
#
_cell.length_a   1.000
_cell.length_b   1.000
_cell.length_c   1.000
_cell.angle_alpha   90.00
_cell.angle_beta   90.00
_cell.angle_gamma   90.00
#
_symmetry.space_group_name_H-M   'P 1'
#
loop_
_entity.id
_entity.type
_entity.pdbx_description
1 polymer ?
#
loop_
_entity_poly.entity_id
_entity_poly.type
_entity_poly.pdbx_seq_one_letter_code
_entity_poly.pdbx_strand_id
1 'polypeptide(L)'
;GTTLKANGLREAECVYRTSAVLIARQDMGSEEKQAILQRLMLRINAVQKAQGYKYIMFNLPEKELEQVRRIVPGMKSPTVTHLLEAGWVSVQTVVQEDHFWDVVEQLKHLGAEGILVTAIEKMTE
;
A
#
# COMPACT_ATOMS: atom_id res chain seq x y z
N GLY A 1 -17.19 3.40 -12.82
CA GLY A 1 -16.95 2.53 -13.88
C GLY A 1 -17.67 1.19 -13.98
N THR A 2 -17.98 0.50 -12.87
CA THR A 2 -18.61 -0.84 -12.91
C THR A 2 -19.99 -0.84 -13.57
N THR A 3 -20.81 0.16 -13.30
CA THR A 3 -22.18 0.29 -13.87
C THR A 3 -22.14 0.48 -15.39
N LEU A 4 -21.20 1.26 -15.92
CA LEU A 4 -21.05 1.44 -17.38
C LEU A 4 -20.70 0.13 -18.07
N LYS A 5 -19.72 -0.60 -17.54
CA LYS A 5 -19.29 -1.91 -18.10
C LYS A 5 -20.41 -2.95 -18.04
N ALA A 6 -21.16 -3.01 -16.93
CA ALA A 6 -22.28 -3.95 -16.77
C ALA A 6 -23.42 -3.71 -17.78
N ASN A 7 -23.59 -2.49 -18.29
CA ASN A 7 -24.59 -2.14 -19.29
C ASN A 7 -24.04 -2.00 -20.72
N GLY A 8 -22.83 -2.50 -20.98
CA GLY A 8 -22.22 -2.44 -22.32
C GLY A 8 -21.92 -1.04 -22.83
N LEU A 9 -21.83 -0.07 -21.92
CA LEU A 9 -21.54 1.34 -22.23
C LEU A 9 -20.05 1.64 -22.11
N ARG A 10 -19.59 2.59 -22.90
CA ARG A 10 -18.23 3.15 -22.80
C ARG A 10 -18.28 4.63 -22.45
N GLU A 11 -17.30 5.10 -21.73
CA GLU A 11 -17.06 6.52 -21.51
C GLU A 11 -16.62 7.15 -22.84
N ALA A 12 -17.33 8.18 -23.30
CA ALA A 12 -16.96 8.93 -24.52
C ALA A 12 -16.02 10.09 -24.14
N GLU A 13 -16.37 10.86 -23.10
CA GLU A 13 -15.62 11.99 -22.61
C GLU A 13 -15.99 12.29 -21.15
N CYS A 14 -15.02 12.73 -20.37
CA CYS A 14 -15.24 13.18 -18.99
C CYS A 14 -15.49 14.70 -18.98
N VAL A 15 -16.75 15.09 -18.86
CA VAL A 15 -17.15 16.51 -18.88
C VAL A 15 -16.99 17.22 -17.54
N TYR A 16 -16.93 16.46 -16.43
CA TYR A 16 -16.83 17.02 -15.08
C TYR A 16 -16.22 16.02 -14.09
N ARG A 17 -15.38 16.51 -13.18
CA ARG A 17 -14.82 15.72 -12.07
C ARG A 17 -15.18 16.37 -10.76
N THR A 18 -15.60 15.57 -9.77
CA THR A 18 -15.89 16.03 -8.41
C THR A 18 -15.02 15.33 -7.40
N SER A 19 -14.76 15.98 -6.29
CA SER A 19 -14.14 15.39 -5.12
C SER A 19 -14.94 15.75 -3.86
N ALA A 20 -14.98 14.82 -2.91
CA ALA A 20 -15.48 15.10 -1.59
C ALA A 20 -14.41 15.80 -0.76
N VAL A 21 -14.77 16.82 -0.03
CA VAL A 21 -13.87 17.56 0.87
C VAL A 21 -14.46 17.62 2.27
N LEU A 22 -13.60 17.50 3.28
CA LEU A 22 -13.97 17.78 4.66
C LEU A 22 -13.81 19.27 4.92
N ILE A 23 -14.87 19.93 5.40
CA ILE A 23 -14.84 21.34 5.77
C ILE A 23 -14.96 21.49 7.29
N ALA A 24 -14.25 22.44 7.85
CA ALA A 24 -14.32 22.81 9.25
C ALA A 24 -14.33 24.34 9.37
N ARG A 25 -14.83 24.85 10.49
CA ARG A 25 -14.72 26.28 10.79
C ARG A 25 -13.26 26.64 10.97
N GLN A 26 -12.87 27.83 10.48
CA GLN A 26 -11.53 28.36 10.64
C GLN A 26 -11.20 28.58 12.13
N ASP A 27 -12.16 29.10 12.89
CA ASP A 27 -12.10 29.18 14.35
C ASP A 27 -12.93 28.04 14.96
N MET A 28 -12.24 27.03 15.50
CA MET A 28 -12.85 25.87 16.17
C MET A 28 -13.35 26.18 17.59
N GLY A 29 -13.02 27.34 18.15
CA GLY A 29 -13.52 27.83 19.44
C GLY A 29 -13.00 27.11 20.69
N SER A 30 -12.36 25.93 20.58
CA SER A 30 -11.73 25.26 21.73
C SER A 30 -10.66 24.27 21.29
N GLU A 31 -9.68 24.03 22.18
CA GLU A 31 -8.63 23.03 22.00
C GLU A 31 -9.19 21.61 21.87
N GLU A 32 -10.24 21.31 22.62
CA GLU A 32 -10.92 20.01 22.59
C GLU A 32 -11.47 19.69 21.19
N LYS A 33 -12.14 20.65 20.54
CA LYS A 33 -12.66 20.49 19.17
C LYS A 33 -11.53 20.33 18.15
N GLN A 34 -10.44 21.06 18.31
CA GLN A 34 -9.25 20.89 17.47
C GLN A 34 -8.66 19.50 17.62
N ALA A 35 -8.55 18.97 18.84
CA ALA A 35 -8.06 17.62 19.11
C ALA A 35 -8.97 16.53 18.49
N ILE A 36 -10.30 16.73 18.53
CA ILE A 36 -11.26 15.83 17.86
C ILE A 36 -11.05 15.83 16.33
N LEU A 37 -10.92 17.02 15.73
CA LEU A 37 -10.67 17.14 14.30
C LEU A 37 -9.36 16.45 13.89
N GLN A 38 -8.28 16.67 14.63
CA GLN A 38 -6.99 16.03 14.37
C GLN A 38 -7.08 14.50 14.42
N ARG A 39 -7.78 13.95 15.42
CA ARG A 39 -8.00 12.49 15.52
C ARG A 39 -8.83 11.96 14.35
N LEU A 40 -9.84 12.70 13.90
CA LEU A 40 -10.65 12.34 12.73
C LEU A 40 -9.79 12.33 11.47
N MET A 41 -9.02 13.39 11.26
CA MET A 41 -8.11 13.51 10.11
C MET A 41 -7.07 12.39 10.08
N LEU A 42 -6.46 12.07 11.23
CA LEU A 42 -5.52 10.95 11.33
C LEU A 42 -6.15 9.63 10.85
N ARG A 43 -7.39 9.36 11.27
CA ARG A 43 -8.10 8.12 10.88
C ARG A 43 -8.45 8.09 9.40
N ILE A 44 -8.95 9.20 8.85
CA ILE A 44 -9.28 9.31 7.42
C ILE A 44 -8.01 9.12 6.57
N ASN A 45 -6.95 9.85 6.90
CA ASN A 45 -5.68 9.78 6.19
C ASN A 45 -5.07 8.37 6.27
N ALA A 46 -5.18 7.68 7.41
CA ALA A 46 -4.66 6.33 7.58
C ALA A 46 -5.36 5.32 6.64
N VAL A 47 -6.67 5.45 6.45
CA VAL A 47 -7.43 4.60 5.51
C VAL A 47 -7.10 4.95 4.06
N GLN A 48 -7.09 6.23 3.71
CA GLN A 48 -6.75 6.67 2.36
C GLN A 48 -5.33 6.26 1.94
N LYS A 49 -4.37 6.43 2.85
CA LYS A 49 -2.98 6.02 2.62
C LYS A 49 -2.86 4.53 2.39
N ALA A 50 -3.56 3.72 3.20
CA ALA A 50 -3.53 2.27 3.09
C ALA A 50 -3.99 1.74 1.73
N GLN A 51 -4.93 2.43 1.07
CA GLN A 51 -5.44 2.04 -0.26
C GLN A 51 -4.38 2.04 -1.36
N GLY A 52 -3.35 2.87 -1.23
CA GLY A 52 -2.25 2.94 -2.19
C GLY A 52 -1.14 1.90 -1.97
N TYR A 53 -1.31 1.00 -0.99
CA TYR A 53 -0.26 0.06 -0.61
C TYR A 53 -0.78 -1.36 -0.37
N LYS A 54 0.11 -2.33 -0.56
CA LYS A 54 -0.08 -3.75 -0.20
C LYS A 54 1.04 -4.20 0.72
N TYR A 55 0.70 -5.08 1.64
CA TYR A 55 1.69 -5.82 2.41
C TYR A 55 1.98 -7.13 1.69
N ILE A 56 3.26 -7.39 1.41
CA ILE A 56 3.70 -8.62 0.77
C ILE A 56 4.65 -9.38 1.66
N MET A 57 4.56 -10.70 1.57
CA MET A 57 5.50 -11.64 2.16
C MET A 57 5.92 -12.65 1.10
N PHE A 58 7.19 -13.00 1.06
CA PHE A 58 7.73 -13.97 0.10
C PHE A 58 9.01 -14.60 0.66
N ASN A 59 9.33 -15.79 0.16
CA ASN A 59 10.58 -16.48 0.49
C ASN A 59 11.53 -16.37 -0.68
N LEU A 60 12.84 -16.24 -0.41
CA LEU A 60 13.86 -16.24 -1.45
C LEU A 60 15.22 -16.71 -0.91
N PRO A 61 16.17 -17.08 -1.80
CA PRO A 61 17.54 -17.36 -1.39
C PRO A 61 18.20 -16.13 -0.75
N GLU A 62 18.83 -16.31 0.40
CA GLU A 62 19.43 -15.23 1.20
C GLU A 62 20.46 -14.39 0.39
N LYS A 63 21.18 -15.01 -0.53
CA LYS A 63 22.16 -14.34 -1.42
C LYS A 63 21.54 -13.22 -2.28
N GLU A 64 20.23 -13.23 -2.51
CA GLU A 64 19.52 -12.24 -3.34
C GLU A 64 19.01 -11.03 -2.54
N LEU A 65 19.20 -10.99 -1.22
CA LEU A 65 18.69 -9.92 -0.35
C LEU A 65 19.10 -8.51 -0.77
N GLU A 66 20.33 -8.34 -1.25
CA GLU A 66 20.80 -7.01 -1.70
C GLU A 66 20.05 -6.51 -2.93
N GLN A 67 19.64 -7.41 -3.82
CA GLN A 67 18.83 -7.05 -4.99
C GLN A 67 17.39 -6.75 -4.57
N VAL A 68 16.82 -7.55 -3.67
CA VAL A 68 15.49 -7.31 -3.09
C VAL A 68 15.40 -5.92 -2.45
N ARG A 69 16.43 -5.52 -1.69
CA ARG A 69 16.48 -4.20 -1.05
C ARG A 69 16.36 -3.03 -2.04
N ARG A 70 16.84 -3.23 -3.27
CA ARG A 70 16.74 -2.22 -4.35
C ARG A 70 15.35 -2.21 -5.00
N ILE A 71 14.71 -3.38 -5.11
CA ILE A 71 13.39 -3.52 -5.73
C ILE A 71 12.28 -3.07 -4.77
N VAL A 72 12.38 -3.48 -3.51
CA VAL A 72 11.37 -3.22 -2.47
C VAL A 72 12.01 -2.59 -1.23
N PRO A 73 12.37 -1.30 -1.27
CA PRO A 73 13.00 -0.63 -0.13
C PRO A 73 12.08 -0.57 1.10
N GLY A 74 10.78 -0.82 0.92
CA GLY A 74 9.78 -0.70 1.99
C GLY A 74 9.63 0.75 2.48
N MET A 75 9.04 0.93 3.66
CA MET A 75 8.91 2.26 4.28
C MET A 75 10.22 2.74 4.93
N LYS A 76 10.97 1.82 5.50
CA LYS A 76 12.30 2.07 6.09
C LYS A 76 13.30 1.01 5.63
N SER A 77 12.93 -0.24 5.77
CA SER A 77 13.62 -1.41 5.20
C SER A 77 12.67 -2.62 5.24
N PRO A 78 12.85 -3.63 4.39
CA PRO A 78 12.15 -4.90 4.53
C PRO A 78 12.50 -5.59 5.84
N THR A 79 11.54 -6.32 6.41
CA THR A 79 11.80 -7.24 7.52
C THR A 79 12.26 -8.58 6.94
N VAL A 80 13.33 -9.14 7.50
CA VAL A 80 13.91 -10.40 7.04
C VAL A 80 13.93 -11.39 8.21
N THR A 81 13.46 -12.63 7.94
CA THR A 81 13.46 -13.73 8.90
C THR A 81 14.07 -14.97 8.23
N HIS A 82 15.03 -15.62 8.86
CA HIS A 82 15.60 -16.86 8.35
C HIS A 82 14.58 -18.00 8.44
N LEU A 83 14.53 -18.82 7.40
CA LEU A 83 13.72 -20.03 7.39
C LEU A 83 14.48 -21.19 8.04
N LEU A 84 13.78 -22.28 8.32
CA LEU A 84 14.41 -23.54 8.74
C LEU A 84 15.28 -24.13 7.62
N GLU A 85 14.92 -23.87 6.37
CA GLU A 85 15.72 -24.21 5.20
C GLU A 85 16.95 -23.31 5.14
N ALA A 86 18.14 -23.91 5.21
CA ALA A 86 19.42 -23.18 5.21
C ALA A 86 19.61 -22.39 3.91
N GLY A 87 20.00 -21.12 4.03
CA GLY A 87 20.23 -20.23 2.88
C GLY A 87 18.95 -19.63 2.30
N TRP A 88 17.80 -19.78 2.99
CA TRP A 88 16.52 -19.17 2.63
C TRP A 88 16.02 -18.22 3.70
N VAL A 89 15.38 -17.16 3.25
CA VAL A 89 14.78 -16.14 4.11
C VAL A 89 13.36 -15.84 3.68
N SER A 90 12.52 -15.44 4.64
CA SER A 90 11.25 -14.81 4.40
C SER A 90 11.41 -13.30 4.51
N VAL A 91 10.93 -12.56 3.50
CA VAL A 91 10.95 -11.10 3.47
C VAL A 91 9.53 -10.58 3.55
N GLN A 92 9.34 -9.57 4.39
CA GLN A 92 8.07 -8.91 4.60
C GLN A 92 8.25 -7.42 4.37
N THR A 93 7.38 -6.82 3.54
CA THR A 93 7.50 -5.41 3.19
C THR A 93 6.18 -4.84 2.69
N VAL A 94 6.17 -3.53 2.49
CA VAL A 94 5.05 -2.80 1.91
C VAL A 94 5.45 -2.32 0.51
N VAL A 95 4.56 -2.51 -0.45
CA VAL A 95 4.74 -2.06 -1.84
C VAL A 95 3.60 -1.16 -2.26
N GLN A 96 3.86 -0.24 -3.17
CA GLN A 96 2.82 0.57 -3.79
C GLN A 96 1.97 -0.27 -4.74
N GLU A 97 0.65 -0.08 -4.70
CA GLU A 97 -0.30 -0.81 -5.54
C GLU A 97 -0.01 -0.66 -7.03
N ASP A 98 0.35 0.55 -7.46
CA ASP A 98 0.58 0.85 -8.87
C ASP A 98 1.81 0.12 -9.46
N HIS A 99 2.78 -0.22 -8.62
CA HIS A 99 4.01 -0.92 -9.02
C HIS A 99 4.02 -2.39 -8.62
N PHE A 100 2.93 -2.90 -8.06
CA PHE A 100 2.87 -4.23 -7.48
C PHE A 100 3.27 -5.34 -8.47
N TRP A 101 2.72 -5.34 -9.67
CA TRP A 101 2.99 -6.39 -10.64
C TRP A 101 4.42 -6.36 -11.18
N ASP A 102 4.98 -5.16 -11.40
CA ASP A 102 6.39 -5.01 -11.82
C ASP A 102 7.34 -5.54 -10.73
N VAL A 103 7.01 -5.30 -9.47
CA VAL A 103 7.75 -5.82 -8.33
C VAL A 103 7.67 -7.35 -8.26
N VAL A 104 6.48 -7.93 -8.42
CA VAL A 104 6.28 -9.38 -8.39
C VAL A 104 7.08 -10.08 -9.48
N GLU A 105 7.08 -9.54 -10.70
CA GLU A 105 7.86 -10.09 -11.81
C GLU A 105 9.37 -10.08 -11.51
N GLN A 106 9.89 -8.97 -11.00
CA GLN A 106 11.30 -8.87 -10.62
C GLN A 106 11.66 -9.84 -9.49
N LEU A 107 10.82 -9.98 -8.46
CA LEU A 107 11.02 -10.92 -7.37
C LEU A 107 11.05 -12.37 -7.86
N LYS A 108 10.16 -12.74 -8.79
CA LYS A 108 10.17 -14.07 -9.41
C LYS A 108 11.46 -14.36 -10.18
N HIS A 109 12.00 -13.37 -10.89
CA HIS A 109 13.30 -13.52 -11.57
C HIS A 109 14.46 -13.75 -10.61
N LEU A 110 14.36 -13.26 -9.38
CA LEU A 110 15.33 -13.54 -8.31
C LEU A 110 15.11 -14.90 -7.62
N GLY A 111 14.11 -15.67 -8.04
CA GLY A 111 13.79 -16.96 -7.44
C GLY A 111 12.89 -16.85 -6.21
N ALA A 112 12.14 -15.76 -6.06
CA ALA A 112 11.17 -15.64 -4.97
C ALA A 112 10.01 -16.63 -5.13
N GLU A 113 9.65 -17.29 -4.03
CA GLU A 113 8.59 -18.27 -3.93
C GLU A 113 7.57 -17.87 -2.84
N GLY A 114 6.36 -18.45 -2.91
CA GLY A 114 5.35 -18.25 -1.88
C GLY A 114 4.96 -16.79 -1.68
N ILE A 115 4.84 -16.00 -2.77
CA ILE A 115 4.50 -14.58 -2.68
C ILE A 115 3.05 -14.44 -2.23
N LEU A 116 2.85 -13.95 -1.01
CA LEU A 116 1.56 -13.67 -0.41
C LEU A 116 1.32 -12.15 -0.38
N VAL A 117 0.08 -11.76 -0.62
CA VAL A 117 -0.34 -10.36 -0.67
C VAL A 117 -1.55 -10.16 0.20
N THR A 118 -1.52 -9.14 1.04
CA THR A 118 -2.67 -8.74 1.84
C THR A 118 -2.96 -7.26 1.70
N ALA A 119 -4.24 -6.90 1.75
CA ALA A 119 -4.65 -5.51 1.83
C ALA A 119 -4.27 -4.92 3.19
N ILE A 120 -3.90 -3.65 3.19
CA ILE A 120 -3.67 -2.88 4.41
C ILE A 120 -4.94 -2.08 4.69
N GLU A 121 -5.56 -2.26 5.85
CA GLU A 121 -6.77 -1.53 6.21
C GLU A 121 -6.48 -0.09 6.64
N LYS A 122 -5.40 0.12 7.36
CA LYS A 122 -5.00 1.42 7.92
C LYS A 122 -3.48 1.51 7.96
N MET A 123 -2.94 2.67 7.60
CA MET A 123 -1.51 2.91 7.57
C MET A 123 -1.20 4.32 8.08
N THR A 124 -0.39 4.40 9.12
CA THR A 124 0.10 5.68 9.69
C THR A 124 1.63 5.71 9.61
N GLU A 125 2.18 6.88 9.49
CA GLU A 125 3.61 7.19 9.70
C GLU A 125 3.81 7.81 11.05
#